data_05749da63dc2dd29467b9d02c5e04e03
#
_entry.id   05749da63dc2dd29467b9d02c5e04e03
#
_cell.length_a   1.000
_cell.length_b   1.000
_cell.length_c   1.000
_cell.angle_alpha   90.00
_cell.angle_beta   90.00
_cell.angle_gamma   90.00
#
_symmetry.space_group_name_H-M   'P 1'
#
loop_
_entity.id
_entity.type
_entity.pdbx_description
1 polymer ?
#
loop_
_entity_poly.entity_id
_entity_poly.type
_entity_poly.pdbx_seq_one_letter_code
_entity_poly.pdbx_strand_id
1 'polypeptide(L)'
;MKNTVRLIVLISLIPFFDLSLKALGVYGGLGVNPVETIIHATGIWGLRILIVTLLLTPLVYYSDIAFFRHFPKPIGLVAFFYTLMHFLSYALIDQSGDIKIIIVDIIQTPYLIVGWAGFLCLLFVGVASQKRLQPWFNKNRSTISGIVYTSAILAVWHYFWQAKTVEIEAGIYIATISILLLWRLRITTAKK
;
A
#
# COMPACT_ATOMS: atom_id res chain seq x y z
N MET A 1 -11.51 -6.11 21.73
CA MET A 1 -10.26 -5.99 20.95
C MET A 1 -10.34 -6.63 19.56
N LYS A 2 -10.61 -7.94 19.40
CA LYS A 2 -10.77 -8.57 18.07
C LYS A 2 -11.85 -7.90 17.21
N ASN A 3 -12.97 -7.51 17.80
CA ASN A 3 -14.07 -6.85 17.09
C ASN A 3 -13.70 -5.44 16.60
N THR A 4 -12.94 -4.68 17.40
CA THR A 4 -12.47 -3.34 17.00
C THR A 4 -11.50 -3.42 15.81
N VAL A 5 -10.56 -4.37 15.83
CA VAL A 5 -9.65 -4.61 14.68
C VAL A 5 -10.45 -4.98 13.43
N ARG A 6 -11.45 -5.88 13.55
CA ARG A 6 -12.32 -6.25 12.43
C ARG A 6 -13.10 -5.05 11.89
N LEU A 7 -13.65 -4.23 12.77
CA LEU A 7 -14.38 -3.02 12.38
C LEU A 7 -13.48 -2.05 11.59
N ILE A 8 -12.27 -1.78 12.05
CA ILE A 8 -11.34 -0.91 11.35
C ILE A 8 -10.94 -1.47 9.98
N VAL A 9 -10.71 -2.78 9.89
CA VAL A 9 -10.46 -3.44 8.59
C VAL A 9 -11.66 -3.28 7.66
N LEU A 10 -12.88 -3.49 8.14
CA LEU A 10 -14.10 -3.31 7.33
C LEU A 10 -14.26 -1.87 6.86
N ILE A 11 -14.04 -0.88 7.74
CA ILE A 11 -14.06 0.54 7.38
C ILE A 11 -13.00 0.83 6.30
N SER A 12 -11.80 0.27 6.42
CA SER A 12 -10.74 0.46 5.44
C SER A 12 -11.05 -0.16 4.07
N LEU A 13 -12.02 -1.07 3.99
CA LEU A 13 -12.48 -1.68 2.74
C LEU A 13 -13.68 -0.96 2.11
N ILE A 14 -14.28 0.03 2.78
CA ILE A 14 -15.44 0.80 2.25
C ILE A 14 -15.13 1.36 0.84
N PRO A 15 -13.98 2.00 0.57
CA PRO A 15 -13.67 2.51 -0.77
C PRO A 15 -13.61 1.43 -1.85
N PHE A 16 -13.19 0.23 -1.50
CA PHE A 16 -13.19 -0.91 -2.42
C PHE A 16 -14.62 -1.36 -2.76
N PHE A 17 -15.49 -1.44 -1.77
CA PHE A 17 -16.90 -1.78 -2.00
C PHE A 17 -17.62 -0.70 -2.80
N ASP A 18 -17.40 0.59 -2.51
CA ASP A 18 -17.92 1.72 -3.30
C ASP A 18 -17.50 1.61 -4.78
N LEU A 19 -16.21 1.40 -5.03
CA LEU A 19 -15.67 1.21 -6.39
C LEU A 19 -16.28 0.00 -7.07
N SER A 20 -16.44 -1.12 -6.37
CA SER A 20 -17.04 -2.35 -6.91
C SER A 20 -18.50 -2.17 -7.27
N LEU A 21 -19.30 -1.49 -6.46
CA LEU A 21 -20.70 -1.21 -6.73
C LEU A 21 -20.87 -0.28 -7.94
N LYS A 22 -19.98 0.70 -8.11
CA LYS A 22 -19.93 1.57 -9.31
C LYS A 22 -19.54 0.78 -10.55
N ALA A 23 -18.59 -0.13 -10.44
CA ALA A 23 -18.17 -1.01 -11.55
C ALA A 23 -19.28 -1.96 -11.98
N LEU A 24 -20.13 -2.41 -11.06
CA LEU A 24 -21.30 -3.25 -11.32
C LEU A 24 -22.54 -2.46 -11.81
N GLY A 25 -22.44 -1.13 -11.90
CA GLY A 25 -23.56 -0.28 -12.35
C GLY A 25 -24.73 -0.19 -11.36
N VAL A 26 -24.50 -0.52 -10.07
CA VAL A 26 -25.55 -0.46 -9.04
C VAL A 26 -25.96 0.99 -8.76
N TYR A 27 -24.99 1.92 -8.78
CA TYR A 27 -25.23 3.36 -8.70
C TYR A 27 -24.04 4.14 -9.28
N GLY A 28 -24.28 5.39 -9.73
CA GLY A 28 -23.24 6.24 -10.30
C GLY A 28 -22.57 5.60 -11.52
N GLY A 29 -21.29 5.88 -11.71
CA GLY A 29 -20.47 5.34 -12.80
C GLY A 29 -18.99 5.53 -12.54
N LEU A 30 -18.17 4.91 -13.39
CA LEU A 30 -16.69 5.00 -13.32
C LEU A 30 -16.13 6.12 -14.22
N GLY A 31 -17.00 6.97 -14.79
CA GLY A 31 -16.58 8.06 -15.69
C GLY A 31 -16.28 7.58 -17.11
N VAL A 32 -15.54 8.42 -17.85
CA VAL A 32 -15.26 8.20 -19.29
C VAL A 32 -14.29 7.04 -19.52
N ASN A 33 -13.33 6.85 -18.62
CA ASN A 33 -12.36 5.75 -18.69
C ASN A 33 -12.46 4.87 -17.44
N PRO A 34 -13.34 3.85 -17.44
CA PRO A 34 -13.56 2.99 -16.30
C PRO A 34 -12.31 2.23 -15.83
N VAL A 35 -11.48 1.78 -16.78
CA VAL A 35 -10.26 1.00 -16.47
C VAL A 35 -9.26 1.86 -15.71
N GLU A 36 -8.96 3.05 -16.21
CA GLU A 36 -8.07 4.00 -15.55
C GLU A 36 -8.59 4.39 -14.16
N THR A 37 -9.91 4.61 -14.03
CA THR A 37 -10.54 4.92 -12.74
C THR A 37 -10.33 3.82 -11.72
N ILE A 38 -10.49 2.55 -12.10
CA ILE A 38 -10.29 1.40 -11.20
C ILE A 38 -8.81 1.29 -10.80
N ILE A 39 -7.90 1.39 -11.77
CA ILE A 39 -6.46 1.31 -11.53
C ILE A 39 -6.03 2.44 -10.60
N HIS A 40 -6.39 3.68 -10.90
CA HIS A 40 -6.03 4.84 -10.09
C HIS A 40 -6.62 4.76 -8.68
N ALA A 41 -7.91 4.46 -8.53
CA ALA A 41 -8.57 4.38 -7.22
C ALA A 41 -7.94 3.29 -6.32
N THR A 42 -7.68 2.10 -6.87
CA THR A 42 -7.05 1.02 -6.11
C THR A 42 -5.62 1.35 -5.71
N GLY A 43 -4.85 2.00 -6.58
CA GLY A 43 -3.47 2.44 -6.29
C GLY A 43 -3.42 3.49 -5.19
N ILE A 44 -4.25 4.54 -5.30
CA ILE A 44 -4.27 5.65 -4.32
C ILE A 44 -4.74 5.18 -2.93
N TRP A 45 -5.76 4.31 -2.85
CA TRP A 45 -6.18 3.75 -1.57
C TRP A 45 -5.13 2.82 -0.98
N GLY A 46 -4.44 2.04 -1.82
CA GLY A 46 -3.29 1.25 -1.38
C GLY A 46 -2.21 2.10 -0.71
N LEU A 47 -1.82 3.21 -1.35
CA LEU A 47 -0.85 4.17 -0.84
C LEU A 47 -1.32 4.84 0.47
N ARG A 48 -2.55 5.32 0.53
CA ARG A 48 -3.13 5.97 1.72
C ARG A 48 -3.13 5.04 2.92
N ILE A 49 -3.58 3.79 2.74
CA ILE A 49 -3.62 2.79 3.83
C ILE A 49 -2.21 2.36 4.22
N LEU A 50 -1.27 2.29 3.28
CA LEU A 50 0.14 2.04 3.59
C LEU A 50 0.74 3.15 4.47
N ILE A 51 0.46 4.41 4.16
CA ILE A 51 0.87 5.56 4.98
C ILE A 51 0.24 5.48 6.38
N VAL A 52 -1.06 5.18 6.48
CA VAL A 52 -1.73 4.96 7.79
C VAL A 52 -1.03 3.85 8.58
N THR A 53 -0.66 2.75 7.92
CA THR A 53 0.09 1.64 8.55
C THR A 53 1.42 2.13 9.14
N LEU A 54 2.14 2.99 8.41
CA LEU A 54 3.41 3.55 8.87
C LEU A 54 3.22 4.57 10.01
N LEU A 55 2.16 5.39 9.97
CA LEU A 55 1.79 6.34 11.03
C LEU A 55 1.45 5.66 12.35
N LEU A 56 0.92 4.44 12.32
CA LEU A 56 0.67 3.67 13.53
C LEU A 56 1.96 3.29 14.28
N THR A 57 3.10 3.23 13.60
CA THR A 57 4.38 2.85 14.24
C THR A 57 4.84 3.88 15.27
N PRO A 58 4.97 5.20 14.96
CA PRO A 58 5.25 6.21 15.98
C PRO A 58 4.13 6.32 17.02
N LEU A 59 2.86 6.15 16.63
CA LEU A 59 1.76 6.17 17.59
C LEU A 59 1.91 5.07 18.64
N VAL A 60 2.23 3.85 18.23
CA VAL A 60 2.53 2.72 19.14
C VAL A 60 3.75 3.00 20.01
N TYR A 61 4.75 3.68 19.46
CA TYR A 61 5.99 3.97 20.19
C TYR A 61 5.80 5.00 21.30
N TYR A 62 5.03 6.08 21.05
CA TYR A 62 4.86 7.19 22.01
C TYR A 62 3.67 7.03 22.95
N SER A 63 2.60 6.34 22.52
CA SER A 63 1.38 6.24 23.33
C SER A 63 1.50 5.27 24.50
N ASP A 64 2.43 4.31 24.41
CA ASP A 64 2.59 3.17 25.34
C ASP A 64 1.29 2.35 25.54
N ILE A 65 0.26 2.63 24.72
CA ILE A 65 -1.04 1.98 24.77
C ILE A 65 -0.96 0.65 24.01
N ALA A 66 -1.01 -0.47 24.75
CA ALA A 66 -0.95 -1.82 24.17
C ALA A 66 -2.00 -2.09 23.09
N PHE A 67 -3.11 -1.37 23.12
CA PHE A 67 -4.18 -1.45 22.13
C PHE A 67 -3.70 -1.16 20.70
N PHE A 68 -2.89 -0.13 20.48
CA PHE A 68 -2.42 0.25 19.14
C PHE A 68 -1.47 -0.76 18.50
N ARG A 69 -0.81 -1.62 19.27
CA ARG A 69 0.12 -2.65 18.76
C ARG A 69 -0.55 -3.70 17.87
N HIS A 70 -1.89 -3.79 17.91
CA HIS A 70 -2.65 -4.78 17.17
C HIS A 70 -3.07 -4.34 15.76
N PHE A 71 -2.94 -3.05 15.42
CA PHE A 71 -3.44 -2.49 14.15
C PHE A 71 -2.45 -2.52 12.97
N PRO A 72 -1.12 -2.32 13.14
CA PRO A 72 -0.23 -2.18 12.00
C PRO A 72 -0.26 -3.38 11.05
N LYS A 73 -0.31 -4.60 11.58
CA LYS A 73 -0.33 -5.81 10.75
C LYS A 73 -1.63 -5.95 9.94
N PRO A 74 -2.86 -5.93 10.52
CA PRO A 74 -4.08 -6.06 9.75
C PRO A 74 -4.29 -4.89 8.77
N ILE A 75 -3.95 -3.65 9.13
CA ILE A 75 -4.06 -2.51 8.23
C ILE A 75 -3.03 -2.61 7.09
N GLY A 76 -1.80 -3.05 7.37
CA GLY A 76 -0.81 -3.33 6.34
C GLY A 76 -1.24 -4.43 5.36
N LEU A 77 -1.99 -5.43 5.82
CA LEU A 77 -2.58 -6.43 4.93
C LEU A 77 -3.70 -5.86 4.05
N VAL A 78 -4.46 -4.86 4.53
CA VAL A 78 -5.42 -4.13 3.68
C VAL A 78 -4.68 -3.29 2.64
N ALA A 79 -3.58 -2.63 2.99
CA ALA A 79 -2.74 -1.93 2.01
C ALA A 79 -2.24 -2.89 0.93
N PHE A 80 -1.75 -4.07 1.31
CA PHE A 80 -1.35 -5.12 0.37
C PHE A 80 -2.50 -5.57 -0.52
N PHE A 81 -3.71 -5.76 0.04
CA PHE A 81 -4.91 -6.11 -0.72
C PHE A 81 -5.20 -5.08 -1.82
N TYR A 82 -5.21 -3.79 -1.50
CA TYR A 82 -5.43 -2.73 -2.49
C TYR A 82 -4.34 -2.69 -3.56
N THR A 83 -3.07 -2.86 -3.16
CA THR A 83 -1.95 -2.89 -4.11
C THR A 83 -2.03 -4.12 -5.03
N LEU A 84 -2.49 -5.26 -4.50
CA LEU A 84 -2.76 -6.45 -5.30
C LEU A 84 -3.90 -6.20 -6.29
N MET A 85 -5.00 -5.58 -5.86
CA MET A 85 -6.12 -5.22 -6.75
C MET A 85 -5.68 -4.23 -7.83
N HIS A 86 -4.84 -3.24 -7.47
CA HIS A 86 -4.23 -2.32 -8.42
C HIS A 86 -3.43 -3.06 -9.51
N PHE A 87 -2.55 -3.95 -9.10
CA PHE A 87 -1.77 -4.77 -10.02
C PHE A 87 -2.65 -5.67 -10.89
N LEU A 88 -3.64 -6.35 -10.31
CA LEU A 88 -4.55 -7.22 -11.05
C LEU A 88 -5.42 -6.44 -12.03
N SER A 89 -5.87 -5.23 -11.69
CA SER A 89 -6.62 -4.37 -12.60
C SER A 89 -5.77 -3.97 -13.80
N TYR A 90 -4.51 -3.59 -13.59
CA TYR A 90 -3.56 -3.35 -14.67
C TYR A 90 -3.35 -4.61 -15.51
N ALA A 91 -3.00 -5.74 -14.91
CA ALA A 91 -2.61 -6.94 -15.62
C ALA A 91 -3.77 -7.59 -16.38
N LEU A 92 -4.96 -7.68 -15.76
CA LEU A 92 -6.08 -8.45 -16.30
C LEU A 92 -7.06 -7.59 -17.13
N ILE A 93 -7.26 -6.32 -16.75
CA ILE A 93 -8.24 -5.47 -17.40
C ILE A 93 -7.56 -4.61 -18.47
N ASP A 94 -6.48 -3.88 -18.09
CA ASP A 94 -5.79 -2.97 -19.01
C ASP A 94 -4.96 -3.73 -20.06
N GLN A 95 -4.14 -4.69 -19.62
CA GLN A 95 -3.27 -5.50 -20.48
C GLN A 95 -3.92 -6.83 -20.95
N SER A 96 -5.23 -7.02 -20.69
CA SER A 96 -6.01 -8.20 -21.11
C SER A 96 -5.40 -9.56 -20.71
N GLY A 97 -4.57 -9.59 -19.66
CA GLY A 97 -3.89 -10.79 -19.16
C GLY A 97 -2.74 -11.31 -20.05
N ASP A 98 -2.32 -10.56 -21.07
CA ASP A 98 -1.20 -10.98 -21.93
C ASP A 98 0.15 -10.76 -21.21
N ILE A 99 0.74 -11.87 -20.75
CA ILE A 99 2.00 -11.87 -20.00
C ILE A 99 3.15 -11.23 -20.82
N LYS A 100 3.17 -11.40 -22.12
CA LYS A 100 4.23 -10.83 -22.98
C LYS A 100 4.11 -9.32 -23.03
N ILE A 101 2.90 -8.82 -23.22
CA ILE A 101 2.63 -7.37 -23.22
C ILE A 101 2.98 -6.78 -21.86
N ILE A 102 2.54 -7.42 -20.77
CA ILE A 102 2.85 -6.98 -19.39
C ILE A 102 4.36 -6.86 -19.16
N ILE A 103 5.13 -7.89 -19.54
CA ILE A 103 6.58 -7.90 -19.33
C ILE A 103 7.26 -6.79 -20.15
N VAL A 104 6.87 -6.65 -21.42
CA VAL A 104 7.43 -5.64 -22.32
C VAL A 104 7.11 -4.23 -21.81
N ASP A 105 5.87 -3.98 -21.42
CA ASP A 105 5.42 -2.68 -20.90
C ASP A 105 6.17 -2.31 -19.60
N ILE A 106 6.31 -3.24 -18.67
CA ILE A 106 7.06 -3.01 -17.43
C ILE A 106 8.53 -2.64 -17.71
N ILE A 107 9.18 -3.34 -18.65
CA ILE A 107 10.59 -3.10 -18.96
C ILE A 107 10.79 -1.76 -19.70
N GLN A 108 9.85 -1.40 -20.58
CA GLN A 108 9.95 -0.18 -21.39
C GLN A 108 9.49 1.07 -20.65
N THR A 109 8.70 0.91 -19.58
CA THR A 109 8.11 2.03 -18.87
C THR A 109 8.74 2.20 -17.47
N PRO A 110 9.65 3.17 -17.28
CA PRO A 110 10.46 3.27 -16.06
C PRO A 110 9.65 3.38 -14.76
N TYR A 111 8.52 4.12 -14.75
CA TYR A 111 7.69 4.22 -13.55
C TYR A 111 7.01 2.90 -13.19
N LEU A 112 6.72 2.02 -14.17
CA LEU A 112 6.19 0.69 -13.91
C LEU A 112 7.21 -0.22 -13.21
N ILE A 113 8.51 -0.10 -13.55
CA ILE A 113 9.58 -0.84 -12.85
C ILE A 113 9.57 -0.49 -11.36
N VAL A 114 9.45 0.81 -11.05
CA VAL A 114 9.39 1.29 -9.65
C VAL A 114 8.14 0.76 -8.93
N GLY A 115 6.98 0.80 -9.61
CA GLY A 115 5.73 0.24 -9.09
C GLY A 115 5.83 -1.26 -8.81
N TRP A 116 6.41 -2.01 -9.75
CA TRP A 116 6.67 -3.45 -9.59
C TRP A 116 7.58 -3.75 -8.40
N ALA A 117 8.68 -3.02 -8.26
CA ALA A 117 9.58 -3.21 -7.13
C ALA A 117 8.86 -2.96 -5.80
N GLY A 118 8.05 -1.91 -5.71
CA GLY A 118 7.20 -1.61 -4.54
C GLY A 118 6.19 -2.72 -4.26
N PHE A 119 5.52 -3.24 -5.29
CA PHE A 119 4.57 -4.36 -5.18
C PHE A 119 5.26 -5.63 -4.67
N LEU A 120 6.42 -6.00 -5.22
CA LEU A 120 7.17 -7.18 -4.78
C LEU A 120 7.61 -7.08 -3.31
N CYS A 121 7.98 -5.89 -2.84
CA CYS A 121 8.24 -5.65 -1.42
C CYS A 121 7.01 -5.95 -0.55
N LEU A 122 5.82 -5.44 -0.93
CA LEU A 122 4.58 -5.69 -0.19
C LEU A 122 4.12 -7.14 -0.31
N LEU A 123 4.28 -7.78 -1.47
CA LEU A 123 3.99 -9.18 -1.67
C LEU A 123 4.82 -10.05 -0.73
N PHE A 124 6.12 -9.79 -0.64
CA PHE A 124 7.01 -10.48 0.31
C PHE A 124 6.51 -10.33 1.75
N VAL A 125 6.17 -9.10 2.19
CA VAL A 125 5.65 -8.84 3.53
C VAL A 125 4.30 -9.53 3.74
N GLY A 126 3.41 -9.51 2.74
CA GLY A 126 2.11 -10.19 2.77
C GLY A 126 2.27 -11.69 2.98
N VAL A 127 3.15 -12.33 2.21
CA VAL A 127 3.47 -13.77 2.34
C VAL A 127 4.10 -14.06 3.71
N ALA A 128 5.08 -13.27 4.13
CA ALA A 128 5.74 -13.40 5.43
C ALA A 128 4.78 -13.24 6.62
N SER A 129 3.66 -12.54 6.42
CA SER A 129 2.62 -12.30 7.44
C SER A 129 1.75 -13.51 7.73
N GLN A 130 1.84 -14.59 6.93
CA GLN A 130 1.05 -15.82 7.14
C GLN A 130 1.36 -16.48 8.48
N LYS A 131 0.38 -17.17 9.05
CA LYS A 131 0.50 -17.85 10.36
C LYS A 131 1.70 -18.79 10.43
N ARG A 132 1.98 -19.50 9.35
CA ARG A 132 3.10 -20.46 9.26
C ARG A 132 4.47 -19.78 9.42
N LEU A 133 4.61 -18.54 8.94
CA LEU A 133 5.85 -17.78 8.98
C LEU A 133 5.92 -16.80 10.15
N GLN A 134 4.90 -16.78 11.03
CA GLN A 134 4.81 -15.85 12.16
C GLN A 134 6.03 -15.86 13.10
N PRO A 135 6.67 -17.00 13.43
CA PRO A 135 7.89 -17.01 14.25
C PRO A 135 9.03 -16.27 13.55
N TRP A 136 9.22 -16.52 12.26
CA TRP A 136 10.23 -15.85 11.44
C TRP A 136 9.94 -14.35 11.31
N PHE A 137 8.70 -13.98 11.03
CA PHE A 137 8.25 -12.59 10.96
C PHE A 137 8.55 -11.83 12.25
N ASN A 138 8.25 -12.45 13.41
CA ASN A 138 8.49 -11.82 14.71
C ASN A 138 9.99 -11.64 15.01
N LYS A 139 10.83 -12.59 14.60
CA LYS A 139 12.29 -12.51 14.75
C LYS A 139 12.88 -11.39 13.87
N ASN A 140 12.31 -11.17 12.67
CA ASN A 140 12.84 -10.25 11.66
C ASN A 140 12.04 -8.94 11.54
N ARG A 141 11.38 -8.50 12.62
CA ARG A 141 10.52 -7.29 12.60
C ARG A 141 11.20 -6.03 12.07
N SER A 142 12.47 -5.84 12.37
CA SER A 142 13.24 -4.67 11.89
C SER A 142 13.40 -4.69 10.37
N THR A 143 13.77 -5.85 9.81
CA THR A 143 13.90 -6.06 8.36
C THR A 143 12.55 -5.90 7.65
N ILE A 144 11.50 -6.54 8.17
CA ILE A 144 10.13 -6.41 7.65
C ILE A 144 9.70 -4.94 7.63
N SER A 145 9.90 -4.23 8.73
CA SER A 145 9.61 -2.80 8.78
C SER A 145 10.45 -2.02 7.75
N GLY A 146 11.72 -2.39 7.53
CA GLY A 146 12.56 -1.82 6.46
C GLY A 146 11.94 -1.96 5.09
N ILE A 147 11.52 -3.18 4.75
CA ILE A 147 10.89 -3.50 3.47
C ILE A 147 9.59 -2.71 3.27
N VAL A 148 8.76 -2.54 4.32
CA VAL A 148 7.53 -1.74 4.25
C VAL A 148 7.85 -0.27 3.97
N TYR A 149 8.88 0.32 4.61
CA TYR A 149 9.31 1.69 4.30
C TYR A 149 9.86 1.82 2.87
N THR A 150 10.66 0.86 2.42
CA THR A 150 11.15 0.82 1.02
C THR A 150 9.98 0.76 0.05
N SER A 151 8.99 -0.09 0.29
CA SER A 151 7.78 -0.15 -0.53
C SER A 151 7.03 1.18 -0.56
N ALA A 152 6.91 1.88 0.57
CA ALA A 152 6.24 3.18 0.63
C ALA A 152 6.98 4.26 -0.15
N ILE A 153 8.32 4.29 -0.10
CA ILE A 153 9.14 5.20 -0.90
C ILE A 153 8.93 4.92 -2.40
N LEU A 154 8.99 3.66 -2.81
CA LEU A 154 8.78 3.26 -4.20
C LEU A 154 7.36 3.56 -4.67
N ALA A 155 6.34 3.36 -3.82
CA ALA A 155 4.94 3.65 -4.15
C ALA A 155 4.71 5.15 -4.37
N VAL A 156 5.27 6.02 -3.51
CA VAL A 156 5.17 7.48 -3.70
C VAL A 156 5.95 7.93 -4.93
N TRP A 157 7.13 7.37 -5.17
CA TRP A 157 7.90 7.67 -6.38
C TRP A 157 7.15 7.25 -7.64
N HIS A 158 6.57 6.03 -7.66
CA HIS A 158 5.72 5.54 -8.75
C HIS A 158 4.53 6.48 -9.00
N TYR A 159 3.80 6.86 -7.94
CA TYR A 159 2.67 7.77 -8.01
C TYR A 159 3.09 9.15 -8.57
N PHE A 160 4.16 9.75 -8.01
CA PHE A 160 4.66 11.05 -8.44
C PHE A 160 5.11 11.04 -9.91
N TRP A 161 5.74 9.97 -10.35
CA TRP A 161 6.25 9.86 -11.71
C TRP A 161 5.14 9.62 -12.75
N GLN A 162 4.09 8.91 -12.34
CA GLN A 162 2.92 8.67 -13.19
C GLN A 162 1.99 9.90 -13.28
N ALA A 163 1.98 10.77 -12.27
CA ALA A 163 1.18 11.98 -12.27
C ALA A 163 1.66 12.95 -13.37
N LYS A 164 0.75 13.32 -14.27
CA LYS A 164 1.01 14.23 -15.41
C LYS A 164 1.12 15.70 -14.98
N THR A 165 0.69 16.02 -13.76
CA THR A 165 0.68 17.36 -13.16
C THR A 165 1.26 17.30 -11.76
N VAL A 166 1.82 18.43 -11.30
CA VAL A 166 2.30 18.56 -9.91
C VAL A 166 1.07 18.61 -8.99
N GLU A 167 0.69 17.48 -8.45
CA GLU A 167 -0.43 17.38 -7.51
C GLU A 167 0.05 17.71 -6.09
N ILE A 168 -0.68 18.59 -5.41
CA ILE A 168 -0.44 18.92 -3.99
C ILE A 168 -0.45 17.66 -3.15
N GLU A 169 -1.31 16.70 -3.50
CA GLU A 169 -1.45 15.41 -2.82
C GLU A 169 -0.16 14.58 -2.86
N ALA A 170 0.54 14.54 -3.99
CA ALA A 170 1.84 13.88 -4.12
C ALA A 170 2.88 14.50 -3.16
N GLY A 171 2.90 15.84 -3.07
CA GLY A 171 3.75 16.57 -2.13
C GLY A 171 3.48 16.20 -0.68
N ILE A 172 2.22 16.08 -0.28
CA ILE A 172 1.81 15.67 1.07
C ILE A 172 2.32 14.24 1.37
N TYR A 173 2.18 13.30 0.44
CA TYR A 173 2.67 11.93 0.63
C TYR A 173 4.20 11.86 0.75
N ILE A 174 4.93 12.61 -0.10
CA ILE A 174 6.39 12.70 -0.03
C ILE A 174 6.82 13.25 1.34
N ALA A 175 6.22 14.36 1.77
CA ALA A 175 6.54 14.99 3.06
C ALA A 175 6.26 14.03 4.22
N THR A 176 5.10 13.38 4.21
CA THR A 176 4.69 12.45 5.28
C THR A 176 5.65 11.27 5.38
N ILE A 177 6.00 10.62 4.26
CA ILE A 177 6.93 9.48 4.27
C ILE A 177 8.34 9.92 4.67
N SER A 178 8.78 11.10 4.23
CA SER A 178 10.08 11.63 4.62
C SER A 178 10.19 11.88 6.13
N ILE A 179 9.16 12.47 6.74
CA ILE A 179 9.09 12.68 8.20
C ILE A 179 9.12 11.34 8.94
N LEU A 180 8.32 10.37 8.50
CA LEU A 180 8.27 9.04 9.12
C LEU A 180 9.60 8.29 9.00
N LEU A 181 10.28 8.41 7.86
CA LEU A 181 11.59 7.80 7.62
C LEU A 181 12.65 8.44 8.52
N LEU A 182 12.71 9.78 8.58
CA LEU A 182 13.63 10.50 9.47
C LEU A 182 13.41 10.13 10.94
N TRP A 183 12.16 10.08 11.38
CA TRP A 183 11.81 9.63 12.72
C TRP A 183 12.32 8.21 12.99
N ARG A 184 12.09 7.28 12.07
CA ARG A 184 12.55 5.90 12.20
C ARG A 184 14.07 5.80 12.29
N LEU A 185 14.80 6.50 11.41
CA LEU A 185 16.28 6.51 11.42
C LEU A 185 16.80 7.01 12.77
N ARG A 186 16.23 8.10 13.30
CA ARG A 186 16.59 8.67 14.60
C ARG A 186 16.45 7.67 15.75
N ILE A 187 15.34 6.93 15.79
CA ILE A 187 15.10 5.93 16.85
C ILE A 187 16.02 4.71 16.70
N THR A 188 16.34 4.33 15.46
CA THR A 188 17.19 3.16 15.20
C THR A 188 18.65 3.45 15.57
N THR A 189 19.11 4.69 15.34
CA THR A 189 20.46 5.13 15.72
C THR A 189 20.61 5.36 17.23
N ALA A 190 19.57 5.82 17.91
CA ALA A 190 19.59 6.04 19.36
C ALA A 190 19.59 4.73 20.20
N LYS A 191 19.34 3.57 19.57
CA LYS A 191 19.35 2.25 20.23
C LYS A 191 20.65 1.46 20.03
N LYS A 192 21.60 2.01 19.27
CA LYS A 192 22.96 1.47 19.12
C LYS A 192 23.91 2.17 20.10
#